data_d55110ce651bf4da912fa93b1613d3f5
#
_entry.id   d55110ce651bf4da912fa93b1613d3f5
#
_cell.length_a   1.000
_cell.length_b   1.000
_cell.length_c   1.000
_cell.angle_alpha   90.00
_cell.angle_beta   90.00
_cell.angle_gamma   90.00
#
_symmetry.space_group_name_H-M   'P 1'
#
loop_
_entity.id
_entity.type
_entity.pdbx_description
1 polymer ?
#
loop_
_entity_poly.entity_id
_entity_poly.type
_entity_poly.pdbx_seq_one_letter_code
_entity_poly.pdbx_strand_id
1 'polypeptide(L)'
;MKKGIRGHDVSAKGLSNICKRCKNLDISYIQLVLDKSVENFEYGKFTKEYAESIKKQLGDMKIAVFGSYVNLSSSNPEELKRELSKFKEKIKYASVLNPIVVGSETGFYGDVMSDESNNTEEAYNHLLKNVKELVAEAEKYNVNIGLEGVHCFVINTPAKMARLIKDINSANVKVIFDPVSYININNYEKQDDMINEMFELLSDKIVAFHAKDFVVEDNKIKNVIPGDGILNYKLIFKKFKEDGLDIPIISEEISDDKAIKAFKNLGDVQND
;
A
#
# COMPACT_ATOMS: atom_id res chain seq x y z
N MET A 1 -16.18 -8.82 4.72
CA MET A 1 -14.77 -8.51 4.41
C MET A 1 -14.62 -8.26 2.90
N LYS A 2 -14.02 -7.15 2.48
CA LYS A 2 -13.67 -6.83 1.08
C LYS A 2 -12.30 -7.44 0.75
N LYS A 3 -12.29 -8.63 0.15
CA LYS A 3 -11.07 -9.39 -0.12
C LYS A 3 -10.31 -8.86 -1.32
N GLY A 4 -9.00 -8.64 -1.16
CA GLY A 4 -8.06 -8.20 -2.19
C GLY A 4 -6.75 -8.96 -2.16
N ILE A 5 -6.01 -8.92 -3.26
CA ILE A 5 -4.68 -9.56 -3.40
C ILE A 5 -3.78 -8.72 -4.30
N ARG A 6 -2.45 -8.81 -4.14
CA ARG A 6 -1.54 -8.26 -5.15
C ARG A 6 -1.64 -9.06 -6.45
N GLY A 7 -1.85 -8.36 -7.57
CA GLY A 7 -2.05 -9.01 -8.87
C GLY A 7 -0.91 -9.94 -9.29
N HIS A 8 0.32 -9.59 -8.92
CA HIS A 8 1.51 -10.39 -9.25
C HIS A 8 1.79 -11.56 -8.29
N ASP A 9 0.99 -11.71 -7.22
CA ASP A 9 1.00 -12.90 -6.35
C ASP A 9 0.01 -13.97 -6.81
N VAL A 10 -0.84 -13.64 -7.81
CA VAL A 10 -1.81 -14.56 -8.38
C VAL A 10 -1.15 -15.52 -9.36
N SER A 11 -1.45 -16.80 -9.24
CA SER A 11 -0.91 -17.89 -10.09
C SER A 11 -1.55 -17.89 -11.50
N ALA A 12 -1.47 -16.72 -12.19
CA ALA A 12 -1.94 -16.52 -13.55
C ALA A 12 -1.08 -15.47 -14.28
N LYS A 13 -1.02 -15.54 -15.61
CA LYS A 13 -0.31 -14.56 -16.44
C LYS A 13 -1.28 -13.73 -17.25
N GLY A 14 -0.96 -12.43 -17.37
CA GLY A 14 -1.80 -11.45 -18.06
C GLY A 14 -3.02 -11.02 -17.24
N LEU A 15 -3.34 -9.72 -17.29
CA LEU A 15 -4.31 -9.08 -16.39
C LEU A 15 -5.69 -9.72 -16.43
N SER A 16 -6.20 -10.07 -17.62
CA SER A 16 -7.51 -10.72 -17.76
C SER A 16 -7.58 -12.08 -17.06
N ASN A 17 -6.51 -12.88 -17.13
CA ASN A 17 -6.46 -14.18 -16.46
C ASN A 17 -6.30 -14.04 -14.94
N ILE A 18 -5.50 -13.06 -14.50
CA ILE A 18 -5.38 -12.68 -13.09
C ILE A 18 -6.76 -12.34 -12.51
N CYS A 19 -7.50 -11.44 -13.17
CA CYS A 19 -8.84 -11.04 -12.72
C CYS A 19 -9.84 -12.21 -12.73
N LYS A 20 -9.79 -13.07 -13.76
CA LYS A 20 -10.63 -14.29 -13.82
C LYS A 20 -10.31 -15.25 -12.66
N ARG A 21 -9.02 -15.45 -12.36
CA ARG A 21 -8.59 -16.29 -11.24
C ARG A 21 -9.07 -15.71 -9.91
N CYS A 22 -8.88 -14.40 -9.66
CA CYS A 22 -9.38 -13.73 -8.47
C CYS A 22 -10.88 -13.90 -8.29
N LYS A 23 -11.68 -13.73 -9.35
CA LYS A 23 -13.14 -13.92 -9.33
C LYS A 23 -13.52 -15.33 -8.92
N ASN A 24 -12.82 -16.35 -9.41
CA ASN A 24 -13.07 -17.77 -9.03
C ASN A 24 -12.73 -18.04 -7.56
N LEU A 25 -11.91 -17.21 -6.92
CA LEU A 25 -11.51 -17.29 -5.51
C LEU A 25 -12.31 -16.35 -4.60
N ASP A 26 -13.40 -15.75 -5.10
CA ASP A 26 -14.21 -14.76 -4.37
C ASP A 26 -13.38 -13.56 -3.87
N ILE A 27 -12.41 -13.12 -4.71
CA ILE A 27 -11.58 -11.93 -4.50
C ILE A 27 -12.04 -10.85 -5.48
N SER A 28 -12.45 -9.69 -4.95
CA SER A 28 -13.07 -8.61 -5.74
C SER A 28 -12.21 -7.35 -5.85
N TYR A 29 -11.11 -7.29 -5.12
CA TYR A 29 -10.15 -6.17 -5.15
C TYR A 29 -8.76 -6.65 -5.54
N ILE A 30 -8.00 -5.76 -6.20
CA ILE A 30 -6.61 -6.03 -6.59
C ILE A 30 -5.72 -4.86 -6.21
N GLN A 31 -4.51 -5.16 -5.76
CA GLN A 31 -3.40 -4.22 -5.84
C GLN A 31 -2.72 -4.45 -7.20
N LEU A 32 -2.84 -3.47 -8.07
CA LEU A 32 -2.36 -3.56 -9.45
C LEU A 32 -1.04 -2.82 -9.64
N VAL A 33 0.00 -3.53 -10.06
CA VAL A 33 1.27 -2.96 -10.52
C VAL A 33 1.40 -3.29 -12.01
N LEU A 34 1.34 -2.27 -12.88
CA LEU A 34 1.19 -2.46 -14.34
C LEU A 34 2.33 -3.28 -14.95
N ASP A 35 3.56 -2.92 -14.62
CA ASP A 35 4.77 -3.57 -15.12
C ASP A 35 4.95 -5.02 -14.62
N LYS A 36 4.17 -5.45 -13.62
CA LYS A 36 4.14 -6.83 -13.11
C LYS A 36 2.92 -7.63 -13.56
N SER A 37 1.85 -6.95 -14.01
CA SER A 37 0.55 -7.59 -14.26
C SER A 37 0.06 -7.45 -15.71
N VAL A 38 0.58 -6.46 -16.44
CA VAL A 38 0.21 -6.20 -17.83
C VAL A 38 1.38 -6.57 -18.74
N GLU A 39 1.12 -7.49 -19.66
CA GLU A 39 2.14 -7.94 -20.61
C GLU A 39 2.59 -6.79 -21.52
N ASN A 40 3.90 -6.66 -21.72
CA ASN A 40 4.53 -5.61 -22.56
C ASN A 40 4.22 -4.18 -22.12
N PHE A 41 3.92 -3.95 -20.83
CA PHE A 41 3.78 -2.61 -20.31
C PHE A 41 5.13 -1.87 -20.35
N GLU A 42 5.11 -0.64 -20.86
CA GLU A 42 6.27 0.25 -20.89
C GLU A 42 5.88 1.63 -20.37
N TYR A 43 6.73 2.22 -19.55
CA TYR A 43 6.59 3.62 -19.11
C TYR A 43 6.81 4.59 -20.28
N GLY A 44 6.20 5.78 -20.21
CA GLY A 44 6.30 6.81 -21.22
C GLY A 44 5.35 6.60 -22.42
N LYS A 45 4.49 5.59 -22.37
CA LYS A 45 3.55 5.25 -23.44
C LYS A 45 2.07 5.45 -23.06
N PHE A 46 1.79 6.30 -22.08
CA PHE A 46 0.40 6.58 -21.73
C PHE A 46 -0.36 7.18 -22.89
N THR A 47 -1.48 6.53 -23.24
CA THR A 47 -2.60 7.14 -23.99
C THR A 47 -3.92 6.75 -23.30
N LYS A 48 -4.96 7.52 -23.51
CA LYS A 48 -6.28 7.23 -22.94
C LYS A 48 -6.82 5.90 -23.48
N GLU A 49 -6.63 5.65 -24.76
CA GLU A 49 -7.06 4.41 -25.44
C GLU A 49 -6.34 3.19 -24.85
N TYR A 50 -5.04 3.30 -24.55
CA TYR A 50 -4.30 2.22 -23.93
C TYR A 50 -4.78 1.99 -22.48
N ALA A 51 -5.01 3.04 -21.70
CA ALA A 51 -5.57 2.91 -20.36
C ALA A 51 -6.98 2.27 -20.37
N GLU A 52 -7.85 2.66 -21.33
CA GLU A 52 -9.16 2.02 -21.52
C GLU A 52 -9.04 0.54 -21.91
N SER A 53 -8.03 0.16 -22.69
CA SER A 53 -7.76 -1.24 -23.02
C SER A 53 -7.38 -2.07 -21.79
N ILE A 54 -6.62 -1.49 -20.85
CA ILE A 54 -6.29 -2.10 -19.56
C ILE A 54 -7.57 -2.20 -18.70
N LYS A 55 -8.36 -1.14 -18.62
CA LYS A 55 -9.64 -1.13 -17.90
C LYS A 55 -10.57 -2.23 -18.36
N LYS A 56 -10.65 -2.45 -19.68
CA LYS A 56 -11.44 -3.55 -20.25
C LYS A 56 -10.98 -4.93 -19.80
N GLN A 57 -9.66 -5.13 -19.59
CA GLN A 57 -9.12 -6.38 -19.10
C GLN A 57 -9.45 -6.64 -17.61
N LEU A 58 -9.67 -5.58 -16.81
CA LEU A 58 -10.08 -5.71 -15.41
C LEU A 58 -11.51 -6.25 -15.27
N GLY A 59 -12.40 -5.93 -16.24
CA GLY A 59 -13.83 -6.26 -16.11
C GLY A 59 -14.43 -5.63 -14.84
N ASP A 60 -15.00 -6.47 -13.95
CA ASP A 60 -15.61 -6.02 -12.68
C ASP A 60 -14.61 -5.91 -11.52
N MET A 61 -13.33 -6.26 -11.73
CA MET A 61 -12.30 -6.20 -10.70
C MET A 61 -12.03 -4.76 -10.28
N LYS A 62 -12.07 -4.48 -8.98
CA LYS A 62 -11.82 -3.17 -8.41
C LYS A 62 -10.34 -3.03 -8.04
N ILE A 63 -9.74 -1.89 -8.34
CA ILE A 63 -8.37 -1.59 -7.92
C ILE A 63 -8.43 -0.89 -6.56
N ALA A 64 -7.98 -1.56 -5.50
CA ALA A 64 -7.83 -0.96 -4.19
C ALA A 64 -6.57 -0.06 -4.15
N VAL A 65 -5.44 -0.61 -4.53
CA VAL A 65 -4.16 0.11 -4.62
C VAL A 65 -3.62 -0.04 -6.03
N PHE A 66 -3.42 1.09 -6.71
CA PHE A 66 -2.69 1.15 -7.96
C PHE A 66 -1.23 1.44 -7.66
N GLY A 67 -0.44 0.37 -7.56
CA GLY A 67 0.91 0.42 -7.03
C GLY A 67 1.88 1.21 -7.91
N SER A 68 2.53 2.20 -7.31
CA SER A 68 3.65 2.95 -7.87
C SER A 68 4.79 2.98 -6.85
N TYR A 69 5.24 1.79 -6.47
CA TYR A 69 6.28 1.61 -5.45
C TYR A 69 7.62 2.11 -5.97
N VAL A 70 7.94 3.34 -5.57
CA VAL A 70 9.13 4.10 -5.99
C VAL A 70 9.74 4.77 -4.77
N ASN A 71 11.05 5.07 -4.82
CA ASN A 71 11.70 5.78 -3.72
C ASN A 71 11.41 7.29 -3.79
N LEU A 72 10.37 7.74 -3.07
CA LEU A 72 9.95 9.14 -3.00
C LEU A 72 10.93 10.03 -2.22
N SER A 73 11.85 9.43 -1.48
CA SER A 73 12.81 10.12 -0.61
C SER A 73 14.23 10.12 -1.13
N SER A 74 14.50 9.51 -2.31
CA SER A 74 15.86 9.41 -2.84
C SER A 74 16.58 10.76 -2.85
N SER A 75 17.77 10.82 -2.27
CA SER A 75 18.66 11.97 -2.32
C SER A 75 19.38 12.13 -3.67
N ASN A 76 19.32 11.09 -4.53
CA ASN A 76 19.85 11.13 -5.88
C ASN A 76 18.88 11.87 -6.82
N PRO A 77 19.23 13.06 -7.36
CA PRO A 77 18.29 13.84 -8.16
C PRO A 77 17.83 13.17 -9.46
N GLU A 78 18.71 12.41 -10.12
CA GLU A 78 18.37 11.72 -11.37
C GLU A 78 17.44 10.53 -11.13
N GLU A 79 17.68 9.78 -10.06
CA GLU A 79 16.80 8.72 -9.63
C GLU A 79 15.43 9.28 -9.24
N LEU A 80 15.39 10.27 -8.36
CA LEU A 80 14.16 10.91 -7.91
C LEU A 80 13.32 11.42 -9.07
N LYS A 81 13.95 12.14 -10.02
CA LYS A 81 13.27 12.66 -11.21
C LYS A 81 12.62 11.55 -12.03
N ARG A 82 13.32 10.43 -12.22
CA ARG A 82 12.79 9.25 -12.90
C ARG A 82 11.60 8.64 -12.16
N GLU A 83 11.74 8.48 -10.84
CA GLU A 83 10.71 7.87 -10.00
C GLU A 83 9.45 8.75 -9.91
N LEU A 84 9.59 10.05 -9.74
CA LEU A 84 8.47 10.99 -9.77
C LEU A 84 7.77 11.01 -11.14
N SER A 85 8.53 10.89 -12.24
CA SER A 85 7.96 10.80 -13.59
C SER A 85 7.08 9.56 -13.77
N LYS A 86 7.55 8.39 -13.31
CA LYS A 86 6.76 7.14 -13.32
C LYS A 86 5.48 7.27 -12.49
N PHE A 87 5.57 7.88 -11.31
CA PHE A 87 4.42 8.08 -10.46
C PHE A 87 3.38 9.01 -11.13
N LYS A 88 3.81 10.13 -11.69
CA LYS A 88 2.93 11.06 -12.43
C LYS A 88 2.25 10.39 -13.62
N GLU A 89 2.95 9.51 -14.32
CA GLU A 89 2.34 8.74 -15.40
C GLU A 89 1.25 7.79 -14.84
N LYS A 90 1.48 7.13 -13.71
CA LYS A 90 0.46 6.30 -13.06
C LYS A 90 -0.75 7.11 -12.58
N ILE A 91 -0.57 8.36 -12.14
CA ILE A 91 -1.71 9.26 -11.86
C ILE A 91 -2.59 9.44 -13.11
N LYS A 92 -1.99 9.58 -14.30
CA LYS A 92 -2.76 9.67 -15.55
C LYS A 92 -3.52 8.39 -15.87
N TYR A 93 -2.89 7.22 -15.68
CA TYR A 93 -3.62 5.93 -15.80
C TYR A 93 -4.75 5.84 -14.78
N ALA A 94 -4.52 6.27 -13.54
CA ALA A 94 -5.50 6.22 -12.46
C ALA A 94 -6.76 7.03 -12.78
N SER A 95 -6.66 8.14 -13.50
CA SER A 95 -7.82 8.94 -13.93
C SER A 95 -8.79 8.16 -14.86
N VAL A 96 -8.30 7.11 -15.52
CA VAL A 96 -9.09 6.21 -16.37
C VAL A 96 -9.48 4.93 -15.63
N LEU A 97 -8.53 4.35 -14.89
CA LEU A 97 -8.72 3.06 -14.22
C LEU A 97 -9.53 3.17 -12.93
N ASN A 98 -9.62 4.36 -12.34
CA ASN A 98 -10.40 4.67 -11.14
C ASN A 98 -10.08 3.80 -9.91
N PRO A 99 -8.80 3.71 -9.46
CA PRO A 99 -8.44 3.03 -8.22
C PRO A 99 -8.92 3.84 -7.00
N ILE A 100 -8.92 3.21 -5.82
CA ILE A 100 -9.13 3.94 -4.56
C ILE A 100 -7.98 4.91 -4.35
N VAL A 101 -6.72 4.44 -4.53
CA VAL A 101 -5.50 5.26 -4.44
C VAL A 101 -4.44 4.83 -5.46
N VAL A 102 -3.56 5.77 -5.85
CA VAL A 102 -2.23 5.44 -6.37
C VAL A 102 -1.31 5.32 -5.16
N GLY A 103 -0.80 4.12 -4.91
CA GLY A 103 -0.11 3.79 -3.66
C GLY A 103 1.41 3.70 -3.81
N SER A 104 2.14 4.17 -2.80
CA SER A 104 3.58 3.95 -2.63
C SER A 104 3.98 3.98 -1.17
N GLU A 105 5.06 3.27 -0.87
CA GLU A 105 5.86 3.52 0.32
C GLU A 105 6.54 4.89 0.21
N THR A 106 6.98 5.45 1.35
CA THR A 106 7.63 6.77 1.40
C THR A 106 9.10 6.76 0.99
N GLY A 107 9.74 5.59 1.05
CA GLY A 107 11.12 5.41 0.65
C GLY A 107 12.13 5.94 1.68
N PHE A 108 13.41 5.89 1.29
CA PHE A 108 14.56 6.22 2.13
C PHE A 108 15.45 7.30 1.48
N TYR A 109 16.07 8.13 2.31
CA TYR A 109 16.86 9.29 1.88
C TYR A 109 18.31 8.95 1.61
N GLY A 110 18.93 8.12 2.48
CA GLY A 110 20.32 7.70 2.34
C GLY A 110 20.56 6.67 1.24
N ASP A 111 21.77 6.12 1.22
CA ASP A 111 22.18 5.12 0.22
C ASP A 111 21.57 3.74 0.48
N VAL A 112 21.16 3.47 1.72
CA VAL A 112 20.54 2.20 2.15
C VAL A 112 19.28 2.43 2.97
N MET A 113 18.36 1.45 2.95
CA MET A 113 17.06 1.56 3.64
C MET A 113 17.15 1.85 5.13
N SER A 114 18.18 1.34 5.82
CA SER A 114 18.38 1.51 7.27
C SER A 114 19.29 2.67 7.63
N ASP A 115 19.56 3.60 6.72
CA ASP A 115 20.42 4.76 6.97
C ASP A 115 19.81 5.68 8.04
N GLU A 116 20.62 6.12 9.00
CA GLU A 116 20.18 7.03 10.07
C GLU A 116 19.70 8.38 9.54
N SER A 117 20.18 8.80 8.34
CA SER A 117 19.72 10.02 7.67
C SER A 117 18.20 10.03 7.40
N ASN A 118 17.55 8.86 7.33
CA ASN A 118 16.09 8.74 7.22
C ASN A 118 15.34 9.40 8.39
N ASN A 119 16.00 9.58 9.53
CA ASN A 119 15.39 10.16 10.73
C ASN A 119 15.63 11.68 10.86
N THR A 120 16.24 12.32 9.87
CA THR A 120 16.53 13.76 9.89
C THR A 120 15.37 14.62 9.39
N GLU A 121 15.32 15.87 9.84
CA GLU A 121 14.37 16.85 9.31
C GLU A 121 14.66 17.18 7.84
N GLU A 122 15.90 17.04 7.39
CA GLU A 122 16.26 17.19 5.98
C GLU A 122 15.58 16.15 5.10
N ALA A 123 15.68 14.86 5.45
CA ALA A 123 15.00 13.77 4.76
C ALA A 123 13.47 13.95 4.77
N TYR A 124 12.92 14.35 5.91
CA TYR A 124 11.49 14.63 6.02
C TYR A 124 11.04 15.77 5.10
N ASN A 125 11.74 16.91 5.11
CA ASN A 125 11.39 18.04 4.27
C ASN A 125 11.60 17.75 2.78
N HIS A 126 12.59 16.93 2.45
CA HIS A 126 12.80 16.43 1.09
C HIS A 126 11.62 15.59 0.61
N LEU A 127 11.21 14.58 1.40
CA LEU A 127 10.02 13.78 1.11
C LEU A 127 8.75 14.64 0.99
N LEU A 128 8.52 15.54 1.95
CA LEU A 128 7.34 16.42 1.97
C LEU A 128 7.23 17.24 0.66
N LYS A 129 8.34 17.79 0.18
CA LYS A 129 8.38 18.51 -1.10
C LYS A 129 7.97 17.61 -2.26
N ASN A 130 8.51 16.40 -2.33
CA ASN A 130 8.25 15.47 -3.44
C ASN A 130 6.81 14.98 -3.44
N VAL A 131 6.28 14.66 -2.25
CA VAL A 131 4.86 14.24 -2.13
C VAL A 131 3.92 15.39 -2.48
N LYS A 132 4.20 16.63 -2.07
CA LYS A 132 3.40 17.80 -2.47
C LYS A 132 3.36 17.99 -3.99
N GLU A 133 4.47 17.74 -4.67
CA GLU A 133 4.53 17.80 -6.15
C GLU A 133 3.61 16.73 -6.79
N LEU A 134 3.61 15.51 -6.25
CA LEU A 134 2.73 14.44 -6.73
C LEU A 134 1.27 14.70 -6.41
N VAL A 135 0.97 15.25 -5.23
CA VAL A 135 -0.39 15.60 -4.82
C VAL A 135 -0.95 16.69 -5.73
N ALA A 136 -0.18 17.73 -6.03
CA ALA A 136 -0.59 18.77 -6.98
C ALA A 136 -0.87 18.23 -8.38
N GLU A 137 -0.19 17.18 -8.80
CA GLU A 137 -0.52 16.48 -10.06
C GLU A 137 -1.80 15.65 -9.91
N ALA A 138 -1.96 14.90 -8.80
CA ALA A 138 -3.11 14.04 -8.55
C ALA A 138 -4.43 14.83 -8.45
N GLU A 139 -4.40 16.01 -7.86
CA GLU A 139 -5.55 16.91 -7.74
C GLU A 139 -6.11 17.33 -9.11
N LYS A 140 -5.24 17.54 -10.13
CA LYS A 140 -5.67 17.86 -11.50
C LYS A 140 -6.55 16.77 -12.13
N TYR A 141 -6.36 15.53 -11.70
CA TYR A 141 -7.05 14.35 -12.21
C TYR A 141 -8.11 13.79 -11.23
N ASN A 142 -8.32 14.45 -10.09
CA ASN A 142 -9.18 13.97 -9.00
C ASN A 142 -8.81 12.54 -8.56
N VAL A 143 -7.52 12.28 -8.40
CA VAL A 143 -6.95 10.99 -7.99
C VAL A 143 -6.44 11.11 -6.56
N ASN A 144 -6.62 10.07 -5.76
CA ASN A 144 -6.04 10.00 -4.42
C ASN A 144 -4.66 9.34 -4.46
N ILE A 145 -3.75 9.83 -3.61
CA ILE A 145 -2.46 9.21 -3.31
C ILE A 145 -2.56 8.48 -1.98
N GLY A 146 -2.15 7.22 -1.94
CA GLY A 146 -2.03 6.41 -0.74
C GLY A 146 -0.57 6.28 -0.30
N LEU A 147 -0.28 6.66 0.94
CA LEU A 147 1.07 6.54 1.50
C LEU A 147 1.14 5.41 2.51
N GLU A 148 2.21 4.63 2.43
CA GLU A 148 2.53 3.55 3.34
C GLU A 148 3.84 3.84 4.06
N GLY A 149 3.85 3.72 5.40
CA GLY A 149 5.06 3.86 6.21
C GLY A 149 5.76 2.53 6.43
N VAL A 150 7.08 2.58 6.57
CA VAL A 150 7.93 1.39 6.81
C VAL A 150 8.95 1.71 7.88
N HIS A 151 9.17 0.80 8.82
CA HIS A 151 10.03 1.00 10.01
C HIS A 151 11.45 1.51 9.74
N CYS A 152 11.98 1.29 8.53
CA CYS A 152 13.34 1.70 8.12
C CYS A 152 13.35 2.86 7.10
N PHE A 153 12.18 3.48 6.81
CA PHE A 153 12.07 4.59 5.87
C PHE A 153 11.94 5.94 6.59
N VAL A 154 11.80 7.01 5.81
CA VAL A 154 11.63 8.36 6.36
C VAL A 154 10.38 8.46 7.24
N ILE A 155 9.28 7.84 6.83
CA ILE A 155 8.05 7.72 7.62
C ILE A 155 7.97 6.33 8.24
N ASN A 156 8.43 6.21 9.46
CA ASN A 156 8.58 4.96 10.19
C ASN A 156 7.74 4.86 11.47
N THR A 157 6.88 5.85 11.72
CA THR A 157 5.91 5.82 12.84
C THR A 157 4.58 6.42 12.41
N PRO A 158 3.44 6.05 13.08
CA PRO A 158 2.15 6.68 12.85
C PRO A 158 2.18 8.20 13.06
N ALA A 159 2.87 8.70 14.09
CA ALA A 159 3.02 10.13 14.35
C ALA A 159 3.71 10.87 13.20
N LYS A 160 4.76 10.31 12.59
CA LYS A 160 5.40 10.91 11.41
C LYS A 160 4.46 10.89 10.20
N MET A 161 3.65 9.84 10.01
CA MET A 161 2.65 9.80 8.95
C MET A 161 1.58 10.88 9.16
N ALA A 162 1.07 11.04 10.37
CA ALA A 162 0.10 12.08 10.71
C ALA A 162 0.67 13.49 10.49
N ARG A 163 1.93 13.72 10.87
CA ARG A 163 2.64 14.97 10.57
C ARG A 163 2.72 15.22 9.06
N LEU A 164 3.11 14.21 8.28
CA LEU A 164 3.23 14.34 6.83
C LEU A 164 1.89 14.71 6.18
N ILE A 165 0.80 14.02 6.54
CA ILE A 165 -0.54 14.29 6.02
C ILE A 165 -1.00 15.69 6.39
N LYS A 166 -0.77 16.13 7.63
CA LYS A 166 -1.08 17.49 8.10
C LYS A 166 -0.29 18.53 7.32
N ASP A 167 1.01 18.33 7.10
CA ASP A 167 1.88 19.30 6.43
C ASP A 167 1.64 19.35 4.91
N ILE A 168 1.15 18.25 4.30
CA ILE A 168 0.68 18.24 2.90
C ILE A 168 -0.61 19.04 2.78
N ASN A 169 -1.54 18.88 3.72
CA ASN A 169 -2.83 19.59 3.79
C ASN A 169 -3.69 19.42 2.52
N SER A 170 -3.88 18.19 2.07
CA SER A 170 -4.74 17.87 0.92
C SER A 170 -5.74 16.75 1.24
N ALA A 171 -6.96 16.88 0.73
CA ALA A 171 -7.98 15.84 0.84
C ALA A 171 -7.64 14.58 0.00
N ASN A 172 -6.76 14.72 -0.98
CA ASN A 172 -6.38 13.64 -1.90
C ASN A 172 -5.26 12.75 -1.34
N VAL A 173 -4.79 12.98 -0.09
CA VAL A 173 -3.82 12.10 0.56
C VAL A 173 -4.52 11.15 1.52
N LYS A 174 -4.22 9.87 1.38
CA LYS A 174 -4.77 8.75 2.13
C LYS A 174 -3.66 7.87 2.69
N VAL A 175 -4.03 6.95 3.58
CA VAL A 175 -3.11 5.97 4.18
C VAL A 175 -3.45 4.58 3.68
N ILE A 176 -2.40 3.84 3.29
CA ILE A 176 -2.41 2.39 3.18
C ILE A 176 -1.80 1.89 4.48
N PHE A 177 -2.58 1.15 5.27
CA PHE A 177 -2.12 0.67 6.57
C PHE A 177 -1.60 -0.76 6.45
N ASP A 178 -0.30 -0.92 6.61
CA ASP A 178 0.39 -2.19 6.80
C ASP A 178 1.06 -2.19 8.17
N PRO A 179 0.47 -2.82 9.19
CA PRO A 179 1.08 -2.83 10.52
C PRO A 179 2.43 -3.56 10.57
N VAL A 180 2.63 -4.61 9.76
CA VAL A 180 3.89 -5.37 9.73
C VAL A 180 5.02 -4.53 9.16
N SER A 181 4.74 -3.62 8.24
CA SER A 181 5.74 -2.69 7.70
C SER A 181 6.30 -1.72 8.74
N TYR A 182 5.57 -1.42 9.83
CA TYR A 182 6.06 -0.61 10.96
C TYR A 182 6.82 -1.45 12.01
N ILE A 183 6.74 -2.79 11.94
CA ILE A 183 7.28 -3.69 12.95
C ILE A 183 8.70 -4.13 12.58
N ASN A 184 9.55 -4.21 13.60
CA ASN A 184 10.88 -4.82 13.57
C ASN A 184 11.16 -5.56 14.89
N ILE A 185 12.32 -6.19 14.99
CA ILE A 185 12.68 -7.00 16.16
C ILE A 185 12.76 -6.20 17.47
N ASN A 186 12.91 -4.88 17.41
CA ASN A 186 13.04 -4.05 18.60
C ASN A 186 11.70 -3.48 19.09
N ASN A 187 10.62 -3.60 18.30
CA ASN A 187 9.33 -2.98 18.61
C ASN A 187 8.11 -3.91 18.49
N TYR A 188 8.27 -5.17 18.05
CA TYR A 188 7.14 -6.07 17.79
C TYR A 188 6.25 -6.32 19.02
N GLU A 189 6.80 -6.28 20.23
CA GLU A 189 6.03 -6.42 21.48
C GLU A 189 5.14 -5.21 21.77
N LYS A 190 5.42 -4.07 21.15
CA LYS A 190 4.64 -2.81 21.26
C LYS A 190 3.69 -2.61 20.07
N GLN A 191 3.34 -3.67 19.35
CA GLN A 191 2.47 -3.57 18.19
C GLN A 191 1.12 -2.94 18.53
N ASP A 192 0.55 -3.24 19.71
CA ASP A 192 -0.73 -2.70 20.14
C ASP A 192 -0.69 -1.18 20.32
N ASP A 193 0.42 -0.64 20.84
CA ASP A 193 0.61 0.81 20.97
C ASP A 193 0.64 1.47 19.59
N MET A 194 1.40 0.89 18.65
CA MET A 194 1.49 1.39 17.28
C MET A 194 0.15 1.32 16.56
N ILE A 195 -0.61 0.22 16.71
CA ILE A 195 -1.94 0.06 16.12
C ILE A 195 -2.88 1.13 16.71
N ASN A 196 -2.94 1.29 18.03
CA ASN A 196 -3.78 2.30 18.68
C ASN A 196 -3.43 3.71 18.21
N GLU A 197 -2.14 4.08 18.16
CA GLU A 197 -1.69 5.38 17.67
C GLU A 197 -2.09 5.62 16.22
N MET A 198 -1.99 4.61 15.33
CA MET A 198 -2.41 4.72 13.93
C MET A 198 -3.90 5.05 13.83
N PHE A 199 -4.76 4.37 14.56
CA PHE A 199 -6.20 4.62 14.52
C PHE A 199 -6.58 5.94 15.18
N GLU A 200 -5.95 6.31 16.30
CA GLU A 200 -6.20 7.59 16.97
C GLU A 200 -5.87 8.79 16.05
N LEU A 201 -4.77 8.71 15.31
CA LEU A 201 -4.29 9.82 14.51
C LEU A 201 -4.83 9.85 13.08
N LEU A 202 -5.17 8.69 12.49
CA LEU A 202 -5.31 8.55 11.04
C LEU A 202 -6.47 7.65 10.59
N SER A 203 -7.38 7.22 11.46
CA SER A 203 -8.46 6.30 11.05
C SER A 203 -9.29 6.84 9.88
N ASP A 204 -9.55 8.15 9.83
CA ASP A 204 -10.30 8.83 8.75
C ASP A 204 -9.53 8.89 7.41
N LYS A 205 -8.24 8.56 7.42
CA LYS A 205 -7.36 8.55 6.24
C LYS A 205 -7.10 7.15 5.71
N ILE A 206 -7.30 6.09 6.51
CA ILE A 206 -7.04 4.72 6.11
C ILE A 206 -8.07 4.27 5.07
N VAL A 207 -7.62 3.87 3.88
CA VAL A 207 -8.51 3.47 2.76
C VAL A 207 -8.23 2.07 2.21
N ALA A 208 -7.10 1.47 2.61
CA ALA A 208 -6.73 0.10 2.30
C ALA A 208 -5.89 -0.48 3.45
N PHE A 209 -6.02 -1.76 3.67
CA PHE A 209 -5.25 -2.49 4.67
C PHE A 209 -4.47 -3.61 4.00
N HIS A 210 -3.17 -3.68 4.25
CA HIS A 210 -2.31 -4.77 3.83
C HIS A 210 -2.28 -5.84 4.92
N ALA A 211 -2.78 -7.00 4.59
CA ALA A 211 -2.81 -8.14 5.49
C ALA A 211 -1.53 -8.96 5.34
N LYS A 212 -0.60 -8.74 6.23
CA LYS A 212 0.60 -9.53 6.50
C LYS A 212 0.55 -10.05 7.91
N ASP A 213 1.35 -11.06 8.23
CA ASP A 213 1.52 -11.55 9.59
C ASP A 213 2.95 -12.05 9.80
N PHE A 214 3.35 -12.20 11.03
CA PHE A 214 4.71 -12.56 11.35
C PHE A 214 4.81 -13.42 12.61
N VAL A 215 5.92 -14.13 12.72
CA VAL A 215 6.41 -14.76 13.95
C VAL A 215 7.83 -14.28 14.25
N VAL A 216 8.27 -14.44 15.48
CA VAL A 216 9.66 -14.17 15.89
C VAL A 216 10.37 -15.50 16.08
N GLU A 217 11.38 -15.74 15.25
CA GLU A 217 12.22 -16.93 15.33
C GLU A 217 13.69 -16.53 15.17
N ASP A 218 14.56 -17.06 16.02
CA ASP A 218 16.01 -16.78 16.01
C ASP A 218 16.32 -15.26 16.04
N ASN A 219 15.57 -14.50 16.83
CA ASN A 219 15.68 -13.04 16.95
C ASN A 219 15.46 -12.28 15.62
N LYS A 220 14.58 -12.82 14.76
CA LYS A 220 14.21 -12.24 13.44
C LYS A 220 12.71 -12.29 13.26
N ILE A 221 12.20 -11.27 12.57
CA ILE A 221 10.83 -11.26 12.06
C ILE A 221 10.77 -12.16 10.81
N LYS A 222 9.85 -13.12 10.81
CA LYS A 222 9.55 -13.98 9.67
C LYS A 222 8.10 -13.86 9.28
N ASN A 223 7.83 -13.53 8.02
CA ASN A 223 6.48 -13.42 7.50
C ASN A 223 5.82 -14.81 7.44
N VAL A 224 4.56 -14.86 7.83
CA VAL A 224 3.70 -16.05 7.77
C VAL A 224 2.36 -15.70 7.15
N ILE A 225 1.50 -16.70 6.95
CA ILE A 225 0.14 -16.46 6.43
C ILE A 225 -0.64 -15.64 7.47
N PRO A 226 -1.36 -14.58 7.06
CA PRO A 226 -2.22 -13.81 7.96
C PRO A 226 -3.16 -14.69 8.80
N GLY A 227 -3.11 -14.46 10.12
CA GLY A 227 -3.81 -15.25 11.13
C GLY A 227 -3.08 -16.52 11.62
N ASP A 228 -1.91 -16.85 11.07
CA ASP A 228 -1.02 -17.91 11.59
C ASP A 228 0.11 -17.33 12.49
N GLY A 229 0.23 -16.02 12.58
CA GLY A 229 1.29 -15.32 13.31
C GLY A 229 0.81 -14.71 14.64
N ILE A 230 1.52 -13.66 15.06
CA ILE A 230 1.31 -12.97 16.34
C ILE A 230 0.81 -11.53 16.17
N LEU A 231 0.50 -11.08 14.96
CA LEU A 231 -0.11 -9.77 14.76
C LEU A 231 -1.49 -9.73 15.41
N ASN A 232 -1.77 -8.68 16.19
CA ASN A 232 -3.04 -8.55 16.91
C ASN A 232 -4.20 -8.13 15.99
N TYR A 233 -4.61 -9.04 15.11
CA TYR A 233 -5.76 -8.84 14.21
C TYR A 233 -7.07 -8.58 14.97
N LYS A 234 -7.22 -9.13 16.20
CA LYS A 234 -8.41 -8.88 17.02
C LYS A 234 -8.53 -7.41 17.37
N LEU A 235 -7.43 -6.77 17.76
CA LEU A 235 -7.40 -5.32 18.00
C LEU A 235 -7.70 -4.53 16.73
N ILE A 236 -7.09 -4.91 15.60
CA ILE A 236 -7.29 -4.23 14.31
C ILE A 236 -8.76 -4.28 13.88
N PHE A 237 -9.40 -5.45 13.90
CA PHE A 237 -10.81 -5.56 13.52
C PHE A 237 -11.78 -4.90 14.51
N LYS A 238 -11.41 -4.88 15.82
CA LYS A 238 -12.14 -4.09 16.80
C LYS A 238 -12.11 -2.59 16.41
N LYS A 239 -10.93 -2.06 16.06
CA LYS A 239 -10.76 -0.68 15.60
C LYS A 239 -11.52 -0.40 14.29
N PHE A 240 -11.48 -1.30 13.32
CA PHE A 240 -12.28 -1.17 12.09
C PHE A 240 -13.76 -1.03 12.40
N LYS A 241 -14.28 -1.81 13.35
CA LYS A 241 -15.67 -1.75 13.77
C LYS A 241 -16.02 -0.47 14.52
N GLU A 242 -15.15 -0.04 15.43
CA GLU A 242 -15.31 1.21 16.22
C GLU A 242 -15.36 2.44 15.32
N ASP A 243 -14.48 2.51 14.31
CA ASP A 243 -14.35 3.65 13.41
C ASP A 243 -15.20 3.51 12.13
N GLY A 244 -15.99 2.43 12.00
CA GLY A 244 -16.85 2.19 10.85
C GLY A 244 -16.10 1.97 9.53
N LEU A 245 -14.88 1.43 9.57
CA LEU A 245 -14.06 1.22 8.40
C LEU A 245 -14.49 -0.02 7.62
N ASP A 246 -15.00 0.21 6.41
CA ASP A 246 -15.32 -0.84 5.42
C ASP A 246 -14.40 -0.73 4.21
N ILE A 247 -13.13 -1.09 4.39
CA ILE A 247 -12.04 -0.94 3.43
C ILE A 247 -11.59 -2.30 2.85
N PRO A 248 -10.93 -2.33 1.68
CA PRO A 248 -10.31 -3.55 1.16
C PRO A 248 -9.18 -4.04 2.07
N ILE A 249 -9.17 -5.36 2.30
CA ILE A 249 -8.10 -6.10 2.98
C ILE A 249 -7.32 -6.86 1.91
N ILE A 250 -6.08 -6.48 1.68
CA ILE A 250 -5.21 -6.97 0.61
C ILE A 250 -4.21 -7.95 1.18
N SER A 251 -4.31 -9.20 0.78
CA SER A 251 -3.29 -10.21 1.08
C SER A 251 -2.03 -9.94 0.28
N GLU A 252 -0.89 -9.90 0.95
CA GLU A 252 0.42 -9.61 0.34
C GLU A 252 1.47 -10.68 0.65
N GLU A 253 2.43 -10.82 -0.29
CA GLU A 253 3.62 -11.67 -0.17
C GLU A 253 3.31 -13.17 0.00
N ILE A 254 2.11 -13.58 -0.36
CA ILE A 254 1.70 -14.98 -0.38
C ILE A 254 0.92 -15.29 -1.66
N SER A 255 1.01 -16.54 -2.13
CA SER A 255 0.25 -16.99 -3.30
C SER A 255 -1.25 -16.94 -3.08
N ASP A 256 -2.01 -16.89 -4.17
CA ASP A 256 -3.48 -16.89 -4.15
C ASP A 256 -4.09 -18.09 -3.41
N ASP A 257 -3.47 -19.28 -3.48
CA ASP A 257 -3.92 -20.45 -2.70
C ASP A 257 -3.76 -20.23 -1.19
N LYS A 258 -2.68 -19.59 -0.75
CA LYS A 258 -2.45 -19.21 0.66
C LYS A 258 -3.36 -18.05 1.09
N ALA A 259 -3.69 -17.14 0.18
CA ALA A 259 -4.61 -16.04 0.45
C ALA A 259 -6.01 -16.52 0.84
N ILE A 260 -6.48 -17.65 0.29
CA ILE A 260 -7.75 -18.26 0.70
C ILE A 260 -7.71 -18.64 2.18
N LYS A 261 -6.61 -19.28 2.62
CA LYS A 261 -6.41 -19.63 4.02
C LYS A 261 -6.36 -18.38 4.90
N ALA A 262 -5.61 -17.35 4.46
CA ALA A 262 -5.54 -16.07 5.16
C ALA A 262 -6.93 -15.45 5.37
N PHE A 263 -7.75 -15.34 4.33
CA PHE A 263 -9.10 -14.78 4.44
C PHE A 263 -10.04 -15.63 5.32
N LYS A 264 -9.86 -16.94 5.37
CA LYS A 264 -10.58 -17.78 6.32
C LYS A 264 -10.17 -17.47 7.76
N ASN A 265 -8.86 -17.49 8.06
CA ASN A 265 -8.32 -17.16 9.38
C ASN A 265 -8.82 -15.79 9.87
N LEU A 266 -8.70 -14.76 8.99
CA LEU A 266 -9.11 -13.39 9.31
C LEU A 266 -10.63 -13.27 9.48
N GLY A 267 -11.43 -14.06 8.73
CA GLY A 267 -12.87 -14.13 8.89
C GLY A 267 -13.27 -14.72 10.24
N ASP A 268 -12.57 -15.74 10.70
CA ASP A 268 -12.80 -16.37 12.01
C ASP A 268 -12.51 -15.34 13.12
N VAL A 269 -11.37 -14.63 13.07
CA VAL A 269 -11.02 -13.57 14.06
C VAL A 269 -12.01 -12.40 14.04
N GLN A 270 -12.54 -12.02 12.89
CA GLN A 270 -13.49 -10.90 12.77
C GLN A 270 -14.85 -11.22 13.40
N ASN A 271 -15.22 -12.49 13.48
CA ASN A 271 -16.52 -12.96 13.99
C ASN A 271 -16.48 -13.31 15.49
N ASP A 272 -15.27 -13.45 16.07
CA ASP A 272 -15.05 -13.67 17.52
C ASP A 272 -15.13 -12.35 18.29
#